data_f996fcdee3ee7e65039238e8875804c6
#
_entry.id   f996fcdee3ee7e65039238e8875804c6
#
_cell.length_a   1.000
_cell.length_b   1.000
_cell.length_c   1.000
_cell.angle_alpha   90.00
_cell.angle_beta   90.00
_cell.angle_gamma   90.00
#
_symmetry.space_group_name_H-M   'P 1'
#
loop_
_entity.id
_entity.type
_entity.pdbx_description
1 polymer ?
#
loop_
_entity_poly.entity_id
_entity_poly.type
_entity_poly.pdbx_seq_one_letter_code
_entity_poly.pdbx_strand_id
1 'polypeptide(L)'
;SEMCIRDRVHVAGDMVTITNYFRFLGKHSLRVKNVMLLGGGRISYYLAKMIVPMGMHVAMIEINPKKAESLSESLPHVNVILGDGTDQELLEQEGLESMDAFIAMCDRDEENLMTGLFAVKQGVPKVIVKNNRLAYADIMNGMGLDSMVSPKTITCSTILRYVRALVNSDGTKVERLYRLMNGRVEALEFIARASDSYIGIPLKNLHIRKNALVAVIARQGKVIVPFGDDKIEEGDHVVIIVCENGIGDLNEVISK
;
A
#
# COMPACT_ATOMS: atom_id res chain seq x y z
N SER A 1 1.51 28.11 15.70
CA SER A 1 1.35 26.71 15.28
C SER A 1 2.72 26.16 14.95
N GLU A 2 3.21 25.25 15.77
CA GLU A 2 4.45 24.54 15.50
C GLU A 2 4.23 23.68 14.26
N MET A 3 4.98 23.95 13.20
CA MET A 3 5.03 23.08 12.03
C MET A 3 5.70 21.76 12.44
N CYS A 4 4.92 20.68 12.56
CA CYS A 4 5.46 19.35 12.81
C CYS A 4 6.25 18.89 11.58
N ILE A 5 7.57 18.91 11.68
CA ILE A 5 8.51 18.56 10.58
C ILE A 5 8.38 17.08 10.15
N ARG A 6 7.53 16.29 10.80
CA ARG A 6 7.36 14.83 10.58
C ARG A 6 5.94 14.39 10.28
N ASP A 7 5.08 15.30 9.85
CA ASP A 7 3.72 14.91 9.48
C ASP A 7 3.71 14.09 8.18
N ARG A 8 2.94 13.01 8.19
CA ARG A 8 2.67 12.23 6.99
C ARG A 8 1.48 12.81 6.25
N VAL A 9 1.67 13.10 4.98
CA VAL A 9 0.60 13.54 4.08
C VAL A 9 0.22 12.38 3.19
N HIS A 10 -1.06 12.03 3.18
CA HIS A 10 -1.62 11.06 2.24
C HIS A 10 -2.27 11.82 1.09
N VAL A 11 -1.87 11.46 -0.14
CA VAL A 11 -2.39 12.10 -1.36
C VAL A 11 -3.24 11.09 -2.10
N ALA A 12 -4.47 11.47 -2.42
CA ALA A 12 -5.39 10.66 -3.22
C ALA A 12 -5.66 11.36 -4.57
N GLY A 13 -5.68 10.60 -5.64
CA GLY A 13 -5.92 11.10 -6.99
C GLY A 13 -5.55 10.05 -8.04
N ASP A 14 -5.61 10.43 -9.32
CA ASP A 14 -5.13 9.56 -10.39
C ASP A 14 -3.59 9.49 -10.41
N MET A 15 -3.07 8.38 -10.91
CA MET A 15 -1.63 8.09 -10.89
C MET A 15 -0.81 9.13 -11.64
N VAL A 16 -1.31 9.68 -12.75
CA VAL A 16 -0.59 10.66 -13.58
C VAL A 16 -0.48 11.99 -12.84
N THR A 17 -1.58 12.47 -12.28
CA THR A 17 -1.63 13.72 -11.51
C THR A 17 -0.78 13.62 -10.25
N ILE A 18 -0.85 12.51 -9.51
CA ILE A 18 0.00 12.26 -8.33
C ILE A 18 1.49 12.25 -8.74
N THR A 19 1.85 11.56 -9.80
CA THR A 19 3.23 11.51 -10.28
C THR A 19 3.74 12.90 -10.67
N ASN A 20 2.94 13.70 -11.38
CA ASN A 20 3.29 15.06 -11.76
C ASN A 20 3.42 15.98 -10.54
N TYR A 21 2.55 15.82 -9.55
CA TYR A 21 2.63 16.56 -8.30
C TYR A 21 3.95 16.27 -7.55
N PHE A 22 4.34 15.00 -7.42
CA PHE A 22 5.62 14.65 -6.79
C PHE A 22 6.83 15.14 -7.60
N ARG A 23 6.76 15.13 -8.94
CA ARG A 23 7.79 15.75 -9.79
C ARG A 23 7.92 17.24 -9.54
N PHE A 24 6.80 17.95 -9.45
CA PHE A 24 6.77 19.39 -9.12
C PHE A 24 7.42 19.68 -7.77
N LEU A 25 7.21 18.81 -6.77
CA LEU A 25 7.85 18.90 -5.45
C LEU A 25 9.34 18.51 -5.45
N GLY A 26 9.94 18.21 -6.60
CA GLY A 26 11.33 17.72 -6.69
C GLY A 26 11.51 16.30 -6.15
N LYS A 27 10.44 15.60 -5.85
CA LYS A 27 10.44 14.19 -5.41
C LYS A 27 10.36 13.31 -6.64
N HIS A 28 11.49 13.07 -7.29
CA HIS A 28 11.54 12.11 -8.39
C HIS A 28 11.34 10.69 -7.84
N SER A 29 10.35 9.99 -8.36
CA SER A 29 10.24 8.55 -8.17
C SER A 29 11.44 7.91 -8.87
N LEU A 30 12.42 7.47 -8.11
CA LEU A 30 13.50 6.66 -8.64
C LEU A 30 12.88 5.40 -9.26
N ARG A 31 13.18 5.17 -10.53
CA ARG A 31 12.74 3.95 -11.19
C ARG A 31 13.55 2.79 -10.62
N VAL A 32 12.88 1.92 -9.88
CA VAL A 32 13.50 0.70 -9.32
C VAL A 32 13.88 -0.22 -10.47
N LYS A 33 15.16 -0.58 -10.53
CA LYS A 33 15.73 -1.53 -11.51
C LYS A 33 16.36 -2.73 -10.82
N ASN A 34 17.09 -2.50 -9.74
CA ASN A 34 17.84 -3.52 -9.01
C ASN A 34 17.15 -3.77 -7.65
N VAL A 35 16.74 -5.01 -7.42
CA VAL A 35 15.99 -5.40 -6.23
C VAL A 35 16.71 -6.56 -5.54
N MET A 36 16.97 -6.43 -4.26
CA MET A 36 17.44 -7.51 -3.42
C MET A 36 16.31 -8.04 -2.56
N LEU A 37 16.04 -9.35 -2.63
CA LEU A 37 15.05 -10.07 -1.83
C LEU A 37 15.77 -10.91 -0.78
N LEU A 38 15.43 -10.72 0.49
CA LEU A 38 15.91 -11.55 1.57
C LEU A 38 14.87 -12.61 1.92
N GLY A 39 15.24 -13.88 1.78
CA GLY A 39 14.41 -15.06 2.01
C GLY A 39 13.65 -15.50 0.75
N GLY A 40 13.93 -16.70 0.28
CA GLY A 40 13.30 -17.35 -0.89
C GLY A 40 11.94 -18.00 -0.59
N GLY A 41 11.11 -17.41 0.28
CA GLY A 41 9.78 -17.89 0.63
C GLY A 41 8.77 -17.80 -0.52
N ARG A 42 7.57 -18.35 -0.32
CA ARG A 42 6.48 -18.30 -1.33
C ARG A 42 6.17 -16.87 -1.80
N ILE A 43 6.19 -15.89 -0.90
CA ILE A 43 5.92 -14.50 -1.25
C ILE A 43 7.03 -13.97 -2.17
N SER A 44 8.30 -14.20 -1.82
CA SER A 44 9.45 -13.79 -2.63
C SER A 44 9.44 -14.43 -4.01
N TYR A 45 9.09 -15.72 -4.08
CA TYR A 45 8.95 -16.46 -5.34
C TYR A 45 7.95 -15.80 -6.29
N TYR A 46 6.72 -15.55 -5.81
CA TYR A 46 5.70 -14.91 -6.64
C TYR A 46 6.02 -13.45 -6.95
N LEU A 47 6.61 -12.73 -5.99
CA LEU A 47 7.05 -11.35 -6.21
C LEU A 47 8.10 -11.29 -7.33
N ALA A 48 9.12 -12.15 -7.28
CA ALA A 48 10.13 -12.22 -8.33
C ALA A 48 9.52 -12.51 -9.71
N LYS A 49 8.58 -13.46 -9.80
CA LYS A 49 7.84 -13.74 -11.04
C LYS A 49 7.05 -12.54 -11.58
N MET A 50 6.62 -11.64 -10.73
CA MET A 50 5.87 -10.44 -11.13
C MET A 50 6.79 -9.31 -11.57
N ILE A 51 7.92 -9.07 -10.86
CA ILE A 51 8.78 -7.91 -11.11
C ILE A 51 9.83 -8.13 -12.20
N VAL A 52 10.30 -9.36 -12.40
CA VAL A 52 11.26 -9.68 -13.48
C VAL A 52 10.69 -9.31 -14.87
N PRO A 53 9.45 -9.66 -15.25
CA PRO A 53 8.87 -9.24 -16.53
C PRO A 53 8.70 -7.73 -16.67
N MET A 54 8.73 -6.98 -15.55
CA MET A 54 8.70 -5.50 -15.56
C MET A 54 10.08 -4.87 -15.86
N GLY A 55 11.09 -5.71 -16.11
CA GLY A 55 12.47 -5.30 -16.44
C GLY A 55 13.31 -4.99 -15.20
N MET A 56 12.99 -5.56 -14.03
CA MET A 56 13.79 -5.45 -12.83
C MET A 56 14.77 -6.63 -12.71
N HIS A 57 15.99 -6.32 -12.30
CA HIS A 57 16.99 -7.31 -11.94
C HIS A 57 16.80 -7.71 -10.48
N VAL A 58 16.69 -8.99 -10.22
CA VAL A 58 16.41 -9.51 -8.88
C VAL A 58 17.57 -10.38 -8.40
N ALA A 59 18.13 -10.03 -7.25
CA ALA A 59 18.99 -10.88 -6.43
C ALA A 59 18.15 -11.43 -5.26
N MET A 60 18.22 -12.74 -4.99
CA MET A 60 17.46 -13.39 -3.92
C MET A 60 18.41 -14.19 -3.03
N ILE A 61 18.44 -13.87 -1.74
CA ILE A 61 19.26 -14.57 -0.75
C ILE A 61 18.40 -15.61 -0.04
N GLU A 62 18.86 -16.87 -0.04
CA GLU A 62 18.20 -17.99 0.63
C GLU A 62 19.23 -18.81 1.41
N ILE A 63 18.95 -19.08 2.68
CA ILE A 63 19.85 -19.79 3.58
C ILE A 63 19.82 -21.32 3.39
N ASN A 64 18.70 -21.84 2.90
CA ASN A 64 18.54 -23.30 2.72
C ASN A 64 19.08 -23.74 1.35
N PRO A 65 20.13 -24.61 1.29
CA PRO A 65 20.74 -25.00 0.03
C PRO A 65 19.78 -25.66 -0.97
N LYS A 66 18.95 -26.59 -0.50
CA LYS A 66 17.99 -27.33 -1.36
C LYS A 66 16.95 -26.38 -1.94
N LYS A 67 16.55 -25.39 -1.17
CA LYS A 67 15.57 -24.41 -1.59
C LYS A 67 16.18 -23.39 -2.56
N ALA A 68 17.42 -22.97 -2.32
CA ALA A 68 18.17 -22.10 -3.23
C ALA A 68 18.35 -22.77 -4.60
N GLU A 69 18.73 -24.06 -4.65
CA GLU A 69 18.81 -24.84 -5.87
C GLU A 69 17.48 -24.89 -6.62
N SER A 70 16.40 -25.28 -5.96
CA SER A 70 15.06 -25.32 -6.56
C SER A 70 14.57 -23.94 -7.05
N LEU A 71 14.91 -22.87 -6.35
CA LEU A 71 14.59 -21.50 -6.78
C LEU A 71 15.38 -21.09 -8.02
N SER A 72 16.68 -21.44 -8.07
CA SER A 72 17.53 -21.17 -9.23
C SER A 72 17.02 -21.86 -10.49
N GLU A 73 16.52 -23.11 -10.37
CA GLU A 73 15.92 -23.84 -11.49
C GLU A 73 14.58 -23.22 -11.94
N SER A 74 13.74 -22.82 -10.99
CA SER A 74 12.37 -22.33 -11.26
C SER A 74 12.31 -20.84 -11.63
N LEU A 75 13.36 -20.07 -11.36
CA LEU A 75 13.48 -18.63 -11.60
C LEU A 75 14.76 -18.29 -12.38
N PRO A 76 14.87 -18.67 -13.67
CA PRO A 76 16.15 -18.58 -14.44
C PRO A 76 16.65 -17.14 -14.63
N HIS A 77 15.81 -16.12 -14.39
CA HIS A 77 16.19 -14.71 -14.52
C HIS A 77 16.39 -14.03 -13.16
N VAL A 78 16.48 -14.79 -12.07
CA VAL A 78 16.75 -14.31 -10.73
C VAL A 78 18.14 -14.80 -10.32
N ASN A 79 18.99 -13.91 -9.82
CA ASN A 79 20.26 -14.29 -9.22
C ASN A 79 20.00 -14.83 -7.82
N VAL A 80 19.99 -16.17 -7.66
CA VAL A 80 19.77 -16.82 -6.36
C VAL A 80 21.10 -17.04 -5.68
N ILE A 81 21.27 -16.46 -4.49
CA ILE A 81 22.47 -16.47 -3.67
C ILE A 81 22.21 -17.36 -2.45
N LEU A 82 23.04 -18.39 -2.30
CA LEU A 82 23.01 -19.22 -1.10
C LEU A 82 23.78 -18.53 0.02
N GLY A 83 23.11 -18.16 1.10
CA GLY A 83 23.75 -17.54 2.24
C GLY A 83 22.79 -17.11 3.33
N ASP A 84 23.35 -16.71 4.46
CA ASP A 84 22.60 -16.13 5.57
C ASP A 84 22.44 -14.63 5.32
N GLY A 85 21.24 -14.21 5.00
CA GLY A 85 20.95 -12.80 4.74
C GLY A 85 20.90 -11.90 5.97
N THR A 86 21.16 -12.44 7.18
CA THR A 86 21.42 -11.63 8.37
C THR A 86 22.89 -11.22 8.49
N ASP A 87 23.76 -11.84 7.68
CA ASP A 87 25.17 -11.50 7.59
C ASP A 87 25.35 -10.21 6.78
N GLN A 88 25.83 -9.16 7.45
CA GLN A 88 26.04 -7.85 6.86
C GLN A 88 27.15 -7.88 5.79
N GLU A 89 28.22 -8.67 6.01
CA GLU A 89 29.32 -8.79 5.05
C GLU A 89 28.82 -9.40 3.74
N LEU A 90 27.98 -10.43 3.81
CA LEU A 90 27.35 -11.01 2.63
C LEU A 90 26.49 -9.99 1.88
N LEU A 91 25.66 -9.23 2.58
CA LEU A 91 24.82 -8.22 1.96
C LEU A 91 25.63 -7.14 1.23
N GLU A 92 26.75 -6.70 1.84
CA GLU A 92 27.66 -5.73 1.24
C GLU A 92 28.39 -6.32 0.02
N GLN A 93 28.91 -7.56 0.11
CA GLN A 93 29.56 -8.26 -1.01
C GLN A 93 28.62 -8.45 -2.21
N GLU A 94 27.35 -8.70 -1.96
CA GLU A 94 26.31 -8.84 -2.99
C GLU A 94 25.76 -7.48 -3.47
N GLY A 95 26.37 -6.38 -3.05
CA GLY A 95 26.11 -5.04 -3.56
C GLY A 95 24.84 -4.38 -3.05
N LEU A 96 24.49 -4.58 -1.78
CA LEU A 96 23.30 -3.97 -1.15
C LEU A 96 23.19 -2.46 -1.40
N GLU A 97 24.31 -1.73 -1.28
CA GLU A 97 24.34 -0.25 -1.46
C GLU A 97 24.02 0.19 -2.91
N SER A 98 24.17 -0.70 -3.88
CA SER A 98 23.84 -0.43 -5.29
C SER A 98 22.39 -0.77 -5.65
N MET A 99 21.63 -1.31 -4.71
CA MET A 99 20.24 -1.69 -4.93
C MET A 99 19.30 -0.49 -4.84
N ASP A 100 18.32 -0.44 -5.74
CA ASP A 100 17.26 0.56 -5.70
C ASP A 100 16.19 0.18 -4.66
N ALA A 101 16.03 -1.13 -4.37
CA ALA A 101 15.13 -1.64 -3.36
C ALA A 101 15.69 -2.87 -2.64
N PHE A 102 15.42 -2.94 -1.33
CA PHE A 102 15.66 -4.09 -0.48
C PHE A 102 14.36 -4.56 0.14
N ILE A 103 14.06 -5.86 0.05
CA ILE A 103 12.79 -6.42 0.51
C ILE A 103 13.05 -7.63 1.40
N ALA A 104 12.87 -7.48 2.71
CA ALA A 104 13.08 -8.55 3.69
C ALA A 104 11.78 -9.35 3.92
N MET A 105 11.82 -10.65 3.59
CA MET A 105 10.65 -11.54 3.59
C MET A 105 10.89 -12.86 4.35
N CYS A 106 11.88 -12.92 5.25
CA CYS A 106 12.13 -14.09 6.09
C CYS A 106 10.94 -14.40 7.00
N ASP A 107 10.95 -15.59 7.61
CA ASP A 107 9.89 -15.99 8.53
C ASP A 107 10.01 -15.35 9.92
N ARG A 108 11.14 -14.76 10.25
CA ARG A 108 11.40 -14.05 11.49
C ARG A 108 11.24 -12.54 11.31
N ASP A 109 10.27 -11.95 11.99
CA ASP A 109 9.97 -10.53 11.90
C ASP A 109 11.14 -9.66 12.40
N GLU A 110 11.83 -10.11 13.45
CA GLU A 110 12.99 -9.42 14.04
C GLU A 110 14.17 -9.33 13.04
N GLU A 111 14.45 -10.42 12.33
CA GLU A 111 15.49 -10.44 11.30
C GLU A 111 15.15 -9.51 10.13
N ASN A 112 13.89 -9.53 9.67
CA ASN A 112 13.43 -8.61 8.63
C ASN A 112 13.59 -7.15 9.04
N LEU A 113 13.27 -6.82 10.29
CA LEU A 113 13.40 -5.46 10.82
C LEU A 113 14.85 -5.02 10.92
N MET A 114 15.72 -5.86 11.48
CA MET A 114 17.14 -5.55 11.66
C MET A 114 17.88 -5.40 10.32
N THR A 115 17.65 -6.31 9.38
CA THR A 115 18.25 -6.23 8.04
C THR A 115 17.68 -5.06 7.24
N GLY A 116 16.39 -4.76 7.42
CA GLY A 116 15.76 -3.57 6.83
C GLY A 116 16.38 -2.27 7.35
N LEU A 117 16.61 -2.15 8.66
CA LEU A 117 17.31 -1.00 9.26
C LEU A 117 18.74 -0.88 8.76
N PHE A 118 19.44 -2.02 8.58
CA PHE A 118 20.77 -2.03 8.00
C PHE A 118 20.74 -1.50 6.56
N ALA A 119 19.80 -1.97 5.73
CA ALA A 119 19.63 -1.48 4.36
C ALA A 119 19.33 0.03 4.29
N VAL A 120 18.50 0.56 5.22
CA VAL A 120 18.27 2.01 5.36
C VAL A 120 19.56 2.75 5.69
N LYS A 121 20.37 2.20 6.61
CA LYS A 121 21.67 2.79 7.00
C LYS A 121 22.66 2.81 5.83
N GLN A 122 22.64 1.79 4.98
CA GLN A 122 23.45 1.71 3.76
C GLN A 122 22.93 2.60 2.62
N GLY A 123 21.84 3.33 2.83
CA GLY A 123 21.33 4.30 1.88
C GLY A 123 20.44 3.73 0.78
N VAL A 124 19.97 2.48 0.91
CA VAL A 124 19.02 1.90 -0.06
C VAL A 124 17.74 2.74 -0.11
N PRO A 125 17.36 3.26 -1.29
CA PRO A 125 16.27 4.25 -1.40
C PRO A 125 14.89 3.71 -1.01
N LYS A 126 14.64 2.41 -1.25
CA LYS A 126 13.37 1.78 -0.93
C LYS A 126 13.59 0.50 -0.13
N VAL A 127 13.16 0.51 1.12
CA VAL A 127 13.23 -0.66 1.99
C VAL A 127 11.82 -1.10 2.39
N ILE A 128 11.52 -2.37 2.15
CA ILE A 128 10.24 -3.00 2.51
C ILE A 128 10.52 -4.19 3.40
N VAL A 129 9.82 -4.29 4.52
CA VAL A 129 9.98 -5.41 5.43
C VAL A 129 8.65 -6.11 5.71
N LYS A 130 8.67 -7.44 5.68
CA LYS A 130 7.55 -8.25 6.16
C LYS A 130 7.54 -8.23 7.69
N ASN A 131 6.41 -7.84 8.26
CA ASN A 131 6.20 -7.88 9.70
C ASN A 131 4.78 -8.38 10.00
N ASN A 132 4.67 -9.47 10.75
CA ASN A 132 3.39 -10.04 11.16
C ASN A 132 2.93 -9.55 12.54
N ARG A 133 3.83 -8.92 13.32
CA ARG A 133 3.55 -8.41 14.67
C ARG A 133 3.24 -6.93 14.64
N LEU A 134 1.97 -6.58 14.80
CA LEU A 134 1.51 -5.18 14.77
C LEU A 134 2.20 -4.29 15.81
N ALA A 135 2.64 -4.85 16.94
CA ALA A 135 3.32 -4.11 18.00
C ALA A 135 4.64 -3.43 17.56
N TYR A 136 5.30 -3.94 16.51
CA TYR A 136 6.53 -3.33 16.01
C TYR A 136 6.30 -2.13 15.08
N ALA A 137 5.09 -1.99 14.53
CA ALA A 137 4.80 -0.94 13.55
C ALA A 137 5.01 0.48 14.11
N ASP A 138 4.58 0.73 15.35
CA ASP A 138 4.69 2.04 15.98
C ASP A 138 6.14 2.40 16.33
N ILE A 139 6.94 1.41 16.74
CA ILE A 139 8.36 1.61 17.09
C ILE A 139 9.17 1.93 15.83
N MET A 140 8.92 1.23 14.75
CA MET A 140 9.71 1.33 13.50
C MET A 140 9.39 2.56 12.65
N ASN A 141 8.19 3.11 12.79
CA ASN A 141 7.79 4.35 12.10
C ASN A 141 8.72 5.54 12.40
N GLY A 142 9.44 5.53 13.53
CA GLY A 142 10.42 6.55 13.89
C GLY A 142 11.85 6.28 13.40
N MET A 143 12.12 5.09 12.86
CA MET A 143 13.47 4.61 12.51
C MET A 143 13.77 4.59 11.00
N GLY A 144 12.90 5.18 10.17
CA GLY A 144 13.10 5.25 8.72
C GLY A 144 12.61 4.03 7.93
N LEU A 145 11.99 3.05 8.60
CA LEU A 145 11.30 1.93 7.96
C LEU A 145 9.85 2.31 7.64
N ASP A 146 9.66 3.02 6.54
CA ASP A 146 8.35 3.54 6.16
C ASP A 146 7.43 2.53 5.47
N SER A 147 7.97 1.39 5.05
CA SER A 147 7.23 0.39 4.28
C SER A 147 7.25 -0.97 4.96
N MET A 148 6.34 -1.17 5.89
CA MET A 148 6.08 -2.49 6.49
C MET A 148 4.85 -3.13 5.88
N VAL A 149 4.95 -4.41 5.55
CA VAL A 149 3.88 -5.20 4.93
C VAL A 149 3.55 -6.38 5.84
N SER A 150 2.28 -6.48 6.24
CA SER A 150 1.77 -7.62 6.97
C SER A 150 0.83 -8.46 6.07
N PRO A 151 1.28 -9.62 5.57
CA PRO A 151 0.43 -10.50 4.76
C PRO A 151 -0.84 -10.92 5.48
N LYS A 152 -0.77 -11.14 6.78
CA LYS A 152 -1.94 -11.49 7.62
C LYS A 152 -2.99 -10.37 7.60
N THR A 153 -2.57 -9.13 7.79
CA THR A 153 -3.47 -7.97 7.80
C THR A 153 -4.09 -7.73 6.41
N ILE A 154 -3.29 -7.88 5.35
CA ILE A 154 -3.77 -7.75 3.96
C ILE A 154 -4.83 -8.83 3.68
N THR A 155 -4.55 -10.08 4.06
CA THR A 155 -5.50 -11.20 3.89
C THR A 155 -6.78 -10.96 4.67
N CYS A 156 -6.69 -10.59 5.96
CA CYS A 156 -7.87 -10.28 6.78
C CYS A 156 -8.69 -9.13 6.18
N SER A 157 -8.05 -8.07 5.70
CA SER A 157 -8.73 -6.94 5.05
C SER A 157 -9.44 -7.38 3.76
N THR A 158 -8.83 -8.27 3.00
CA THR A 158 -9.43 -8.82 1.77
C THR A 158 -10.65 -9.68 2.08
N ILE A 159 -10.54 -10.57 3.09
CA ILE A 159 -11.66 -11.41 3.55
C ILE A 159 -12.80 -10.53 4.10
N LEU A 160 -12.47 -9.56 4.95
CA LEU A 160 -13.46 -8.66 5.54
C LEU A 160 -14.24 -7.90 4.46
N ARG A 161 -13.55 -7.41 3.42
CA ARG A 161 -14.19 -6.76 2.28
C ARG A 161 -15.18 -7.70 1.59
N TYR A 162 -14.79 -8.95 1.34
CA TYR A 162 -15.66 -9.96 0.73
C TYR A 162 -16.89 -10.25 1.60
N VAL A 163 -16.69 -10.45 2.92
CA VAL A 163 -17.80 -10.71 3.86
C VAL A 163 -18.75 -9.51 3.92
N ARG A 164 -18.25 -8.28 4.00
CA ARG A 164 -19.09 -7.07 3.99
C ARG A 164 -19.90 -6.97 2.71
N ALA A 165 -19.32 -7.29 1.53
CA ALA A 165 -20.04 -7.29 0.28
C ALA A 165 -21.19 -8.32 0.24
N LEU A 166 -21.07 -9.44 0.97
CA LEU A 166 -22.14 -10.45 1.07
C LEU A 166 -23.25 -10.03 2.05
N VAL A 167 -22.91 -9.35 3.14
CA VAL A 167 -23.88 -8.95 4.19
C VAL A 167 -24.74 -7.79 3.75
N ASN A 168 -24.20 -6.85 2.98
CA ASN A 168 -24.90 -5.65 2.54
C ASN A 168 -25.67 -5.90 1.24
N SER A 169 -26.77 -6.69 1.30
CA SER A 169 -27.53 -7.05 0.11
C SER A 169 -28.44 -5.93 -0.44
N ASP A 170 -28.81 -4.90 0.38
CA ASP A 170 -29.85 -3.92 0.04
C ASP A 170 -29.42 -2.44 -0.03
N GLY A 171 -28.14 -2.09 0.25
CA GLY A 171 -27.65 -0.71 0.23
C GLY A 171 -26.61 -0.40 -0.86
N THR A 172 -26.16 0.84 -0.93
CA THR A 172 -25.03 1.26 -1.76
C THR A 172 -23.75 0.65 -1.19
N LYS A 173 -23.31 -0.44 -1.80
CA LYS A 173 -22.26 -1.31 -1.25
C LYS A 173 -20.90 -0.65 -1.32
N VAL A 174 -20.08 -0.88 -0.27
CA VAL A 174 -18.66 -0.60 -0.30
C VAL A 174 -17.99 -1.53 -1.33
N GLU A 175 -17.53 -0.97 -2.44
CA GLU A 175 -16.79 -1.71 -3.46
C GLU A 175 -15.35 -1.99 -3.01
N ARG A 176 -14.70 -1.00 -2.42
CA ARG A 176 -13.34 -1.11 -1.92
C ARG A 176 -13.18 -0.40 -0.59
N LEU A 177 -12.36 -0.99 0.27
CA LEU A 177 -11.99 -0.44 1.57
C LEU A 177 -10.48 -0.45 1.71
N TYR A 178 -9.93 0.71 2.03
CA TYR A 178 -8.52 0.89 2.34
C TYR A 178 -8.38 1.45 3.74
N ARG A 179 -7.54 0.81 4.56
CA ARG A 179 -7.21 1.31 5.89
C ARG A 179 -5.93 2.13 5.83
N LEU A 180 -6.01 3.35 6.28
CA LEU A 180 -4.91 4.31 6.35
C LEU A 180 -4.55 4.58 7.81
N MET A 181 -3.35 5.09 8.06
CA MET A 181 -2.89 5.53 9.39
C MET A 181 -3.10 4.46 10.48
N ASN A 182 -2.63 3.23 10.23
CA ASN A 182 -2.78 2.08 11.15
C ASN A 182 -4.25 1.75 11.50
N GLY A 183 -5.16 1.97 10.56
CA GLY A 183 -6.58 1.66 10.73
C GLY A 183 -7.41 2.75 11.42
N ARG A 184 -6.84 3.92 11.71
CA ARG A 184 -7.59 5.06 12.27
C ARG A 184 -8.44 5.79 11.23
N VAL A 185 -8.14 5.60 9.95
CA VAL A 185 -8.84 6.23 8.84
C VAL A 185 -9.18 5.14 7.83
N GLU A 186 -10.42 5.14 7.36
CA GLU A 186 -10.84 4.28 6.26
C GLU A 186 -11.13 5.14 5.02
N ALA A 187 -10.64 4.70 3.85
CA ALA A 187 -11.06 5.20 2.55
C ALA A 187 -11.98 4.16 1.93
N LEU A 188 -13.21 4.54 1.67
CA LEU A 188 -14.30 3.69 1.20
C LEU A 188 -14.69 4.12 -0.21
N GLU A 189 -14.74 3.18 -1.14
CA GLU A 189 -15.25 3.42 -2.50
C GLU A 189 -16.65 2.83 -2.62
N PHE A 190 -17.57 3.63 -3.12
CA PHE A 190 -18.98 3.28 -3.37
C PHE A 190 -19.33 3.56 -4.84
N ILE A 191 -20.28 2.82 -5.38
CA ILE A 191 -20.93 3.14 -6.65
C ILE A 191 -22.28 3.78 -6.36
N ALA A 192 -22.46 5.02 -6.81
CA ALA A 192 -23.70 5.77 -6.63
C ALA A 192 -24.84 5.19 -7.47
N ARG A 193 -26.03 5.03 -6.90
CA ARG A 193 -27.20 4.46 -7.55
C ARG A 193 -28.29 5.50 -7.75
N ALA A 194 -29.11 5.33 -8.78
CA ALA A 194 -30.23 6.21 -9.07
C ALA A 194 -31.22 6.36 -7.89
N SER A 195 -31.32 5.33 -7.04
CA SER A 195 -32.20 5.32 -5.86
C SER A 195 -31.67 6.15 -4.68
N ASP A 196 -30.41 6.57 -4.71
CA ASP A 196 -29.78 7.25 -3.58
C ASP A 196 -30.27 8.70 -3.48
N SER A 197 -30.57 9.13 -2.25
CA SER A 197 -31.23 10.42 -1.97
C SER A 197 -30.38 11.65 -2.29
N TYR A 198 -29.06 11.48 -2.40
CA TYR A 198 -28.06 12.54 -2.64
C TYR A 198 -27.78 12.78 -4.13
N ILE A 199 -28.30 11.95 -5.04
CA ILE A 199 -28.04 12.05 -6.49
C ILE A 199 -28.50 13.39 -7.04
N GLY A 200 -27.64 14.03 -7.84
CA GLY A 200 -27.91 15.29 -8.53
C GLY A 200 -27.96 16.53 -7.64
N ILE A 201 -27.71 16.39 -6.33
CA ILE A 201 -27.68 17.51 -5.38
C ILE A 201 -26.23 18.00 -5.23
N PRO A 202 -25.97 19.32 -5.29
CA PRO A 202 -24.65 19.87 -4.99
C PRO A 202 -24.15 19.47 -3.60
N LEU A 203 -22.89 19.09 -3.47
CA LEU A 203 -22.32 18.62 -2.21
C LEU A 203 -22.48 19.62 -1.06
N LYS A 204 -22.43 20.92 -1.35
CA LYS A 204 -22.64 21.99 -0.36
C LYS A 204 -24.04 21.99 0.27
N ASN A 205 -25.01 21.37 -0.41
CA ASN A 205 -26.41 21.30 0.04
C ASN A 205 -26.74 19.95 0.69
N LEU A 206 -25.74 19.05 0.81
CA LEU A 206 -25.86 17.75 1.44
C LEU A 206 -25.34 17.82 2.87
N HIS A 207 -25.97 17.06 3.75
CA HIS A 207 -25.42 16.84 5.08
C HIS A 207 -24.38 15.72 5.04
N ILE A 208 -23.12 16.09 5.12
CA ILE A 208 -22.02 15.13 5.23
C ILE A 208 -21.68 14.96 6.70
N ARG A 209 -21.59 13.70 7.15
CA ARG A 209 -21.28 13.34 8.53
C ARG A 209 -19.96 13.99 8.98
N LYS A 210 -19.89 14.45 10.24
CA LYS A 210 -18.65 14.94 10.84
C LYS A 210 -17.56 13.85 10.72
N ASN A 211 -16.34 14.26 10.45
CA ASN A 211 -15.19 13.37 10.24
C ASN A 211 -15.25 12.51 8.96
N ALA A 212 -16.09 12.88 8.00
CA ALA A 212 -16.13 12.30 6.66
C ALA A 212 -15.83 13.36 5.60
N LEU A 213 -15.14 12.94 4.54
CA LEU A 213 -14.77 13.77 3.40
C LEU A 213 -15.04 13.01 2.11
N VAL A 214 -15.81 13.59 1.19
CA VAL A 214 -15.89 13.11 -0.19
C VAL A 214 -14.59 13.54 -0.87
N ALA A 215 -13.66 12.60 -1.04
CA ALA A 215 -12.31 12.89 -1.49
C ALA A 215 -12.18 12.87 -3.01
N VAL A 216 -12.90 11.94 -3.68
CA VAL A 216 -12.80 11.73 -5.13
C VAL A 216 -14.14 11.25 -5.66
N ILE A 217 -14.50 11.74 -6.86
CA ILE A 217 -15.55 11.19 -7.70
C ILE A 217 -14.90 10.74 -9.01
N ALA A 218 -15.03 9.45 -9.35
CA ALA A 218 -14.58 8.94 -10.63
C ALA A 218 -15.79 8.69 -11.52
N ARG A 219 -15.89 9.44 -12.62
CA ARG A 219 -16.99 9.42 -13.58
C ARG A 219 -16.44 9.11 -14.97
N GLN A 220 -16.89 8.01 -15.57
CA GLN A 220 -16.49 7.62 -16.94
C GLN A 220 -14.98 7.64 -17.17
N GLY A 221 -14.20 7.14 -16.18
CA GLY A 221 -12.74 7.08 -16.22
C GLY A 221 -12.03 8.41 -15.94
N LYS A 222 -12.77 9.50 -15.67
CA LYS A 222 -12.20 10.78 -15.24
C LYS A 222 -12.26 10.89 -13.71
N VAL A 223 -11.17 11.36 -13.12
CA VAL A 223 -11.07 11.61 -11.68
C VAL A 223 -11.36 13.08 -11.40
N ILE A 224 -12.33 13.33 -10.55
CA ILE A 224 -12.80 14.64 -10.11
C ILE A 224 -12.47 14.77 -8.63
N VAL A 225 -11.73 15.81 -8.24
CA VAL A 225 -11.62 16.24 -6.84
C VAL A 225 -12.78 17.19 -6.60
N PRO A 226 -13.83 16.77 -5.85
CA PRO A 226 -15.08 17.51 -5.84
C PRO A 226 -14.98 18.77 -4.98
N PHE A 227 -15.67 19.81 -5.45
CA PHE A 227 -15.96 21.04 -4.71
C PHE A 227 -17.45 21.08 -4.31
N GLY A 228 -17.84 22.07 -3.52
CA GLY A 228 -19.21 22.19 -3.01
C GLY A 228 -20.30 22.26 -4.08
N ASP A 229 -20.01 22.76 -5.26
CA ASP A 229 -20.95 22.86 -6.39
C ASP A 229 -21.06 21.59 -7.23
N ASP A 230 -20.10 20.67 -7.08
CA ASP A 230 -20.14 19.38 -7.77
C ASP A 230 -21.25 18.49 -7.21
N LYS A 231 -21.72 17.57 -8.06
CA LYS A 231 -22.81 16.65 -7.76
C LYS A 231 -22.34 15.22 -7.97
N ILE A 232 -22.89 14.32 -7.17
CA ILE A 232 -22.78 12.88 -7.40
C ILE A 232 -23.88 12.49 -8.39
N GLU A 233 -23.53 11.73 -9.43
CA GLU A 233 -24.45 11.22 -10.44
C GLU A 233 -24.51 9.69 -10.38
N GLU A 234 -25.54 9.12 -10.94
CA GLU A 234 -25.67 7.66 -11.05
C GLU A 234 -24.46 7.04 -11.77
N GLY A 235 -23.94 5.96 -11.21
CA GLY A 235 -22.77 5.25 -11.74
C GLY A 235 -21.42 5.85 -11.36
N ASP A 236 -21.38 6.96 -10.63
CA ASP A 236 -20.13 7.50 -10.11
C ASP A 236 -19.51 6.56 -9.07
N HIS A 237 -18.20 6.39 -9.18
CA HIS A 237 -17.41 5.82 -8.11
C HIS A 237 -17.01 6.93 -7.14
N VAL A 238 -17.55 6.88 -5.94
CA VAL A 238 -17.34 7.91 -4.90
C VAL A 238 -16.40 7.38 -3.83
N VAL A 239 -15.27 8.04 -3.63
CA VAL A 239 -14.32 7.72 -2.56
C VAL A 239 -14.55 8.67 -1.40
N ILE A 240 -14.89 8.10 -0.25
CA ILE A 240 -15.06 8.82 1.01
C ILE A 240 -13.97 8.43 1.98
N ILE A 241 -13.39 9.42 2.64
CA ILE A 241 -12.43 9.24 3.73
C ILE A 241 -13.16 9.50 5.04
N VAL A 242 -13.08 8.53 5.97
CA VAL A 242 -13.73 8.61 7.29
C VAL A 242 -12.76 8.25 8.41
N CYS A 243 -12.92 8.91 9.55
CA CYS A 243 -12.14 8.61 10.77
C CYS A 243 -12.89 7.63 11.71
N GLU A 244 -13.83 6.86 11.19
CA GLU A 244 -14.65 5.89 11.90
C GLU A 244 -14.67 4.56 11.16
N ASN A 245 -14.84 3.47 11.90
CA ASN A 245 -14.92 2.12 11.34
C ASN A 245 -16.38 1.66 11.21
N GLY A 246 -16.64 0.80 10.23
CA GLY A 246 -17.92 0.08 10.17
C GLY A 246 -18.98 0.69 9.29
N ILE A 247 -18.69 1.72 8.51
CA ILE A 247 -19.63 2.29 7.52
C ILE A 247 -19.81 1.28 6.39
N GLY A 248 -21.05 0.90 6.16
CA GLY A 248 -21.43 -0.09 5.14
C GLY A 248 -22.12 0.51 3.92
N ASP A 249 -22.76 1.68 4.09
CA ASP A 249 -23.56 2.33 3.06
C ASP A 249 -23.21 3.83 2.96
N LEU A 250 -23.24 4.35 1.73
CA LEU A 250 -22.99 5.77 1.47
C LEU A 250 -24.08 6.67 2.10
N ASN A 251 -25.31 6.19 2.19
CA ASN A 251 -26.42 6.89 2.83
C ASN A 251 -26.23 7.09 4.35
N GLU A 252 -25.33 6.32 4.99
CA GLU A 252 -24.94 6.55 6.40
C GLU A 252 -24.05 7.77 6.57
N VAL A 253 -23.39 8.20 5.50
CA VAL A 253 -22.40 9.29 5.50
C VAL A 253 -22.96 10.55 4.88
N ILE A 254 -23.80 10.41 3.85
CA ILE A 254 -24.38 11.52 3.08
C ILE A 254 -25.90 11.44 3.15
N SER A 255 -26.52 12.52 3.56
CA SER A 255 -27.98 12.67 3.56
C SER A 255 -28.40 14.05 3.06
N LYS A 256 -29.72 14.19 2.76
CA LYS A 256 -30.33 15.49 2.45
C LYS A 256 -30.36 16.38 3.66
#